data_81f8c9baa937eeca7a388b8f37ee8564
#
_entry.id   81f8c9baa937eeca7a388b8f37ee8564
#
_cell.length_a   1.000
_cell.length_b   1.000
_cell.length_c   1.000
_cell.angle_alpha   90.00
_cell.angle_beta   90.00
_cell.angle_gamma   90.00
#
_symmetry.space_group_name_H-M   'P 1'
#
loop_
_entity.id
_entity.type
_entity.pdbx_description
1 polymer ?
#
loop_
_entity_poly.entity_id
_entity_poly.type
_entity_poly.pdbx_seq_one_letter_code
_entity_poly.pdbx_strand_id
1 'polypeptide(L)'
;MLLAFNKPYGVLCQFTDRSTPPRPTLADHISVPGVYAAGRLDQDSEGLLLLTDDGALAHRLTDPRHKQSKTYLVQVEGVPSDAALEALRRGVVLNDGPTRPAQVHEVDTPTWLWPRDPPVRQRKTVPDAWL
;
A
#
# COMPACT_ATOMS: atom_id res chain seq x y z
N MET A 1 -10.30 20.28 0.26
CA MET A 1 -8.99 20.02 0.90
C MET A 1 -8.49 18.67 0.47
N LEU A 2 -7.20 18.52 0.23
CA LEU A 2 -6.57 17.25 -0.07
C LEU A 2 -5.38 17.05 0.87
N LEU A 3 -5.37 15.93 1.59
CA LEU A 3 -4.30 15.56 2.50
C LEU A 3 -3.55 14.35 1.95
N ALA A 4 -2.23 14.36 2.07
CA ALA A 4 -1.38 13.19 1.86
C ALA A 4 -0.87 12.72 3.22
N PHE A 5 -1.13 11.47 3.53
CA PHE A 5 -0.76 10.85 4.80
C PHE A 5 0.08 9.61 4.55
N ASN A 6 1.17 9.49 5.28
CA ASN A 6 1.96 8.26 5.29
C ASN A 6 1.39 7.33 6.37
N LYS A 7 0.47 6.46 5.98
CA LYS A 7 -0.20 5.55 6.91
C LYS A 7 0.79 4.55 7.49
N PRO A 8 0.90 4.47 8.83
CA PRO A 8 1.76 3.47 9.46
C PRO A 8 1.20 2.05 9.31
N TYR A 9 2.07 1.07 9.44
CA TYR A 9 1.71 -0.32 9.64
C TYR A 9 0.83 -0.47 10.89
N GLY A 10 -0.17 -1.34 10.82
CA GLY A 10 -1.04 -1.66 11.95
C GLY A 10 -2.22 -0.72 12.15
N VAL A 11 -2.33 0.36 11.38
CA VAL A 11 -3.42 1.34 11.47
C VAL A 11 -4.51 0.99 10.46
N LEU A 12 -5.77 0.92 10.94
CA LEU A 12 -6.93 0.73 10.09
C LEU A 12 -7.19 1.97 9.22
N CYS A 13 -7.52 1.75 7.96
CA CYS A 13 -7.86 2.81 7.00
C CYS A 13 -9.31 3.30 7.21
N GLN A 14 -9.63 3.68 8.42
CA GLN A 14 -10.94 4.20 8.85
C GLN A 14 -10.78 4.98 10.15
N PHE A 15 -11.80 5.76 10.53
CA PHE A 15 -11.74 6.64 11.70
C PHE A 15 -12.33 6.02 12.96
N THR A 16 -13.00 4.88 12.87
CA THR A 16 -13.64 4.21 14.00
C THR A 16 -13.35 2.72 14.00
N ASP A 17 -13.30 2.13 15.19
CA ASP A 17 -13.23 0.68 15.36
C ASP A 17 -14.04 0.27 16.59
N ARG A 18 -14.91 -0.73 16.43
CA ARG A 18 -15.79 -1.23 17.49
C ARG A 18 -15.29 -2.50 18.15
N SER A 19 -14.10 -2.97 17.80
CA SER A 19 -13.53 -4.16 18.44
C SER A 19 -13.12 -3.87 19.89
N THR A 20 -12.94 -4.94 20.67
CA THR A 20 -12.52 -4.83 22.08
C THR A 20 -11.28 -5.69 22.30
N PRO A 21 -10.11 -5.09 22.59
CA PRO A 21 -9.83 -3.67 22.60
C PRO A 21 -9.87 -3.05 21.19
N PRO A 22 -10.11 -1.75 21.06
CA PRO A 22 -10.12 -1.08 19.76
C PRO A 22 -8.72 -1.06 19.16
N ARG A 23 -8.66 -1.25 17.84
CA ARG A 23 -7.41 -1.19 17.07
C ARG A 23 -7.08 0.25 16.71
N PRO A 24 -5.81 0.59 16.44
CA PRO A 24 -5.44 1.92 15.96
C PRO A 24 -6.16 2.27 14.65
N THR A 25 -6.62 3.51 14.55
CA THR A 25 -7.34 4.03 13.38
C THR A 25 -6.73 5.34 12.90
N LEU A 26 -7.23 5.86 11.78
CA LEU A 26 -6.83 7.16 11.26
C LEU A 26 -7.12 8.31 12.26
N ALA A 27 -8.11 8.14 13.14
CA ALA A 27 -8.43 9.15 14.14
C ALA A 27 -7.29 9.43 15.13
N ASP A 28 -6.40 8.46 15.33
CA ASP A 28 -5.22 8.62 16.19
C ASP A 28 -4.16 9.53 15.56
N HIS A 29 -4.23 9.81 14.27
CA HIS A 29 -3.23 10.55 13.51
C HIS A 29 -3.77 11.80 12.82
N ILE A 30 -5.05 11.82 12.47
CA ILE A 30 -5.65 12.88 11.64
C ILE A 30 -6.76 13.54 12.44
N SER A 31 -6.56 14.83 12.73
CA SER A 31 -7.51 15.65 13.50
C SER A 31 -8.35 16.59 12.61
N VAL A 32 -8.11 16.61 11.31
CA VAL A 32 -8.86 17.46 10.37
C VAL A 32 -10.28 16.91 10.23
N PRO A 33 -11.32 17.68 10.57
CA PRO A 33 -12.69 17.21 10.48
C PRO A 33 -13.17 17.11 9.02
N GLY A 34 -14.11 16.20 8.77
CA GLY A 34 -14.82 16.11 7.49
C GLY A 34 -14.05 15.43 6.37
N VAL A 35 -12.78 15.07 6.55
CA VAL A 35 -12.01 14.35 5.54
C VAL A 35 -12.22 12.85 5.67
N TYR A 36 -12.15 12.15 4.55
CA TYR A 36 -12.22 10.69 4.49
C TYR A 36 -11.26 10.15 3.45
N ALA A 37 -10.89 8.89 3.57
CA ALA A 37 -9.91 8.27 2.70
C ALA A 37 -10.42 8.14 1.27
N ALA A 38 -9.63 8.59 0.32
CA ALA A 38 -9.83 8.36 -1.11
C ALA A 38 -9.10 7.07 -1.49
N GLY A 39 -9.77 5.94 -1.32
CA GLY A 39 -9.21 4.61 -1.46
C GLY A 39 -8.92 3.96 -0.10
N ARG A 40 -8.26 2.80 -0.14
CA ARG A 40 -7.95 2.04 1.06
C ARG A 40 -6.56 1.44 0.98
N LEU A 41 -5.90 1.40 2.14
CA LEU A 41 -4.76 0.54 2.41
C LEU A 41 -5.18 -0.48 3.47
N ASP A 42 -4.64 -1.68 3.37
CA ASP A 42 -4.86 -2.70 4.38
C ASP A 42 -4.22 -2.30 5.72
N GLN A 43 -4.65 -2.92 6.81
CA GLN A 43 -4.11 -2.65 8.14
C GLN A 43 -2.60 -2.88 8.19
N ASP A 44 -2.13 -3.93 7.55
CA ASP A 44 -0.72 -4.32 7.48
C ASP A 44 0.06 -3.67 6.32
N SER A 45 -0.56 -2.78 5.58
CA SER A 45 0.10 -1.97 4.54
C SER A 45 0.46 -0.60 5.08
N GLU A 46 1.50 -0.01 4.53
CA GLU A 46 1.98 1.34 4.90
C GLU A 46 2.25 2.17 3.64
N GLY A 47 2.22 3.48 3.79
CA GLY A 47 2.54 4.41 2.72
C GLY A 47 1.44 5.41 2.41
N LEU A 48 1.45 5.92 1.20
CA LEU A 48 0.60 7.04 0.78
C LEU A 48 -0.88 6.71 0.83
N LEU A 49 -1.60 7.46 1.65
CA LEU A 49 -3.04 7.52 1.68
C LEU A 49 -3.48 8.95 1.41
N LEU A 50 -4.37 9.14 0.45
CA LEU A 50 -4.98 10.44 0.19
C LEU A 50 -6.32 10.54 0.92
N LEU A 51 -6.57 11.70 1.54
CA LEU A 51 -7.82 11.99 2.20
C LEU A 51 -8.35 13.34 1.70
N THR A 52 -9.65 13.46 1.58
CA THR A 52 -10.29 14.68 1.10
C THR A 52 -11.70 14.80 1.66
N ASP A 53 -12.20 16.03 1.72
CA ASP A 53 -13.62 16.35 1.97
C ASP A 53 -14.41 16.53 0.66
N ASP A 54 -13.74 16.42 -0.49
CA ASP A 54 -14.35 16.57 -1.81
C ASP A 54 -14.70 15.20 -2.40
N GLY A 55 -15.98 14.86 -2.41
CA GLY A 55 -16.48 13.60 -2.93
C GLY A 55 -16.22 13.39 -4.43
N ALA A 56 -16.25 14.43 -5.23
CA ALA A 56 -15.96 14.35 -6.65
C ALA A 56 -14.47 14.02 -6.89
N LEU A 57 -13.58 14.64 -6.13
CA LEU A 57 -12.16 14.32 -6.18
C LEU A 57 -11.88 12.89 -5.72
N ALA A 58 -12.47 12.46 -4.61
CA ALA A 58 -12.34 11.10 -4.11
C ALA A 58 -12.80 10.07 -5.16
N HIS A 59 -13.92 10.31 -5.80
CA HIS A 59 -14.42 9.45 -6.86
C HIS A 59 -13.45 9.39 -8.05
N ARG A 60 -12.91 10.52 -8.50
CA ARG A 60 -11.93 10.54 -9.60
C ARG A 60 -10.64 9.79 -9.26
N LEU A 61 -10.20 9.84 -8.01
CA LEU A 61 -8.99 9.15 -7.56
C LEU A 61 -9.19 7.63 -7.44
N THR A 62 -10.40 7.18 -7.14
CA THR A 62 -10.68 5.77 -6.81
C THR A 62 -11.36 5.00 -7.93
N ASP A 63 -12.03 5.66 -8.87
CA ASP A 63 -12.76 4.99 -9.94
C ASP A 63 -11.78 4.30 -10.92
N PRO A 64 -11.87 2.98 -11.10
CA PRO A 64 -11.00 2.25 -12.02
C PRO A 64 -11.06 2.75 -13.47
N ARG A 65 -12.16 3.39 -13.87
CA ARG A 65 -12.30 3.96 -15.22
C ARG A 65 -11.34 5.12 -15.48
N HIS A 66 -10.91 5.83 -14.44
CA HIS A 66 -9.93 6.91 -14.56
C HIS A 66 -8.48 6.42 -14.63
N LYS A 67 -8.25 5.11 -14.51
CA LYS A 67 -6.95 4.45 -14.70
C LYS A 67 -5.79 5.11 -13.96
N GLN A 68 -6.03 5.52 -12.72
CA GLN A 68 -4.95 6.04 -11.87
C GLN A 68 -3.98 4.90 -11.56
N SER A 69 -2.74 5.03 -12.04
CA SER A 69 -1.70 4.06 -11.73
C SER A 69 -1.27 4.18 -10.26
N LYS A 70 -0.94 3.05 -9.65
CA LYS A 70 -0.41 2.97 -8.30
C LYS A 70 0.94 2.29 -8.34
N THR A 71 1.90 2.87 -7.64
CA THR A 71 3.24 2.31 -7.54
C THR A 71 3.44 1.76 -6.14
N TYR A 72 3.95 0.53 -6.07
CA TYR A 72 4.24 -0.16 -4.83
C TYR A 72 5.73 -0.45 -4.76
N LEU A 73 6.34 -0.17 -3.62
CA LEU A 73 7.68 -0.64 -3.29
C LEU A 73 7.53 -1.90 -2.46
N VAL A 74 8.02 -3.02 -2.99
CA VAL A 74 7.75 -4.34 -2.41
C VAL A 74 9.06 -5.03 -2.04
N GLN A 75 9.20 -5.38 -0.76
CA GLN A 75 10.27 -6.25 -0.29
C GLN A 75 9.83 -7.70 -0.40
N VAL A 76 10.63 -8.52 -1.04
CA VAL A 76 10.34 -9.94 -1.26
C VAL A 76 11.48 -10.81 -0.75
N GLU A 77 11.17 -12.02 -0.30
CA GLU A 77 12.16 -13.05 0.02
C GLU A 77 12.62 -13.73 -1.28
N GLY A 78 13.93 -13.80 -1.46
CA GLY A 78 14.55 -14.36 -2.66
C GLY A 78 14.61 -13.34 -3.80
N VAL A 79 15.69 -13.41 -4.58
CA VAL A 79 15.86 -12.57 -5.76
C VAL A 79 15.01 -13.15 -6.89
N PRO A 80 14.02 -12.40 -7.42
CA PRO A 80 13.17 -12.91 -8.48
C PRO A 80 13.97 -13.13 -9.77
N SER A 81 13.62 -14.18 -10.51
CA SER A 81 14.18 -14.43 -11.84
C SER A 81 13.60 -13.47 -12.86
N ASP A 82 14.30 -13.31 -14.00
CA ASP A 82 13.78 -12.52 -15.13
C ASP A 82 12.46 -13.08 -15.62
N ALA A 83 12.29 -14.41 -15.63
CA ALA A 83 11.03 -15.06 -16.00
C ALA A 83 9.88 -14.71 -15.04
N ALA A 84 10.15 -14.62 -13.74
CA ALA A 84 9.14 -14.22 -12.76
C ALA A 84 8.72 -12.76 -12.94
N LEU A 85 9.67 -11.85 -13.16
CA LEU A 85 9.38 -10.44 -13.44
C LEU A 85 8.59 -10.29 -14.75
N GLU A 86 8.96 -11.02 -15.77
CA GLU A 86 8.25 -10.99 -17.05
C GLU A 86 6.82 -11.53 -16.93
N ALA A 87 6.59 -12.54 -16.11
CA ALA A 87 5.24 -13.03 -15.82
C ALA A 87 4.37 -11.95 -15.17
N LEU A 88 4.91 -11.20 -14.22
CA LEU A 88 4.21 -10.07 -13.59
C LEU A 88 3.89 -8.96 -14.62
N ARG A 89 4.80 -8.69 -15.54
CA ARG A 89 4.59 -7.69 -16.60
C ARG A 89 3.46 -8.06 -17.56
N ARG A 90 3.32 -9.33 -17.87
CA ARG A 90 2.23 -9.83 -18.75
C ARG A 90 0.91 -9.98 -18.00
N GLY A 91 0.94 -10.16 -16.70
CA GLY A 91 -0.19 -10.50 -15.86
C GLY A 91 -0.17 -11.96 -15.43
N VAL A 92 -0.65 -12.22 -14.25
CA VAL A 92 -0.73 -13.56 -13.63
C VAL A 92 -2.16 -13.84 -13.20
N VAL A 93 -2.48 -15.11 -12.99
CA VAL A 93 -3.79 -15.53 -12.49
C VAL A 93 -3.71 -15.69 -10.97
N LEU A 94 -4.51 -14.91 -10.26
CA LEU A 94 -4.71 -15.01 -8.83
C LEU A 94 -6.00 -15.76 -8.52
N ASN A 95 -6.25 -16.03 -7.22
CA ASN A 95 -7.46 -16.73 -6.79
C ASN A 95 -8.76 -16.02 -7.19
N ASP A 96 -8.71 -14.69 -7.26
CA ASP A 96 -9.84 -13.82 -7.61
C ASP A 96 -9.86 -13.39 -9.09
N GLY A 97 -8.96 -13.91 -9.89
CA GLY A 97 -8.92 -13.69 -11.33
C GLY A 97 -7.58 -13.22 -11.88
N PRO A 98 -7.50 -12.94 -13.19
CA PRO A 98 -6.26 -12.49 -13.82
C PRO A 98 -5.93 -11.05 -13.43
N THR A 99 -4.63 -10.77 -13.27
CA THR A 99 -4.14 -9.40 -13.10
C THR A 99 -3.96 -8.72 -14.46
N ARG A 100 -4.02 -7.39 -14.44
CA ARG A 100 -3.63 -6.59 -15.60
C ARG A 100 -2.10 -6.62 -15.76
N PRO A 101 -1.58 -6.32 -16.95
CA PRO A 101 -0.16 -6.07 -17.14
C PRO A 101 0.35 -4.98 -16.18
N ALA A 102 1.55 -5.19 -15.65
CA ALA A 102 2.19 -4.27 -14.73
C ALA A 102 3.58 -3.88 -15.23
N GLN A 103 4.06 -2.72 -14.81
CA GLN A 103 5.47 -2.39 -14.90
C GLN A 103 6.15 -2.86 -13.61
N VAL A 104 7.18 -3.65 -13.72
CA VAL A 104 7.93 -4.15 -12.58
C VAL A 104 9.41 -4.23 -12.91
N HIS A 105 10.24 -3.83 -11.97
CA HIS A 105 11.69 -3.96 -12.05
C HIS A 105 12.29 -4.07 -10.66
N GLU A 106 13.41 -4.73 -10.56
CA GLU A 106 14.17 -4.79 -9.32
C GLU A 106 14.86 -3.45 -9.06
N VAL A 107 14.84 -3.02 -7.80
CA VAL A 107 15.50 -1.80 -7.35
C VAL A 107 16.44 -2.12 -6.19
N ASP A 108 17.40 -1.23 -5.96
CA ASP A 108 18.28 -1.34 -4.80
C ASP A 108 17.49 -1.14 -3.51
N THR A 109 18.01 -1.67 -2.40
CA THR A 109 17.43 -1.43 -1.08
C THR A 109 17.30 0.08 -0.83
N PRO A 110 16.08 0.57 -0.56
CA PRO A 110 15.89 2.01 -0.39
C PRO A 110 16.61 2.51 0.87
N THR A 111 17.40 3.55 0.71
CA THR A 111 18.16 4.18 1.81
C THR A 111 17.33 5.20 2.59
N TRP A 112 16.22 5.66 2.00
CA TRP A 112 15.32 6.66 2.55
C TRP A 112 14.17 6.07 3.37
N LEU A 113 14.05 4.73 3.41
CA LEU A 113 12.94 4.07 4.06
C LEU A 113 13.06 4.22 5.59
N TRP A 114 11.95 4.55 6.23
CA TRP A 114 11.87 4.67 7.69
C TRP A 114 12.01 3.31 8.38
N PRO A 115 12.49 3.28 9.64
CA PRO A 115 12.50 2.06 10.44
C PRO A 115 11.09 1.50 10.61
N ARG A 116 10.96 0.17 10.51
CA ARG A 116 9.69 -0.54 10.67
C ARG A 116 9.51 -0.99 12.10
N ASP A 117 8.28 -0.83 12.64
CA ASP A 117 7.89 -1.35 13.95
C ASP A 117 6.50 -2.03 13.82
N PRO A 118 6.41 -3.35 13.97
CA PRO A 118 7.51 -4.29 14.20
C PRO A 118 8.46 -4.41 12.99
N PRO A 119 9.74 -4.76 13.23
CA PRO A 119 10.69 -4.93 12.13
C PRO A 119 10.26 -6.06 11.20
N VAL A 120 10.52 -5.88 9.91
CA VAL A 120 10.26 -6.91 8.90
C VAL A 120 11.18 -8.11 9.13
N ARG A 121 10.61 -9.30 9.11
CA ARG A 121 11.37 -10.54 9.25
C ARG A 121 12.39 -10.66 8.11
N GLN A 122 13.63 -10.93 8.45
CA GLN A 122 14.68 -11.29 7.52
C GLN A 122 15.19 -12.69 7.82
N ARG A 123 15.24 -13.54 6.79
CA ARG A 123 15.82 -14.89 6.91
C ARG A 123 17.32 -14.83 6.69
N LYS A 124 18.07 -15.55 7.50
CA LYS A 124 19.53 -15.58 7.40
C LYS A 124 20.05 -16.22 6.12
N THR A 125 19.28 -17.13 5.53
CA THR A 125 19.67 -17.95 4.38
C THR A 125 19.00 -17.57 3.07
N VAL A 126 18.06 -16.66 3.09
CA VAL A 126 17.32 -16.21 1.90
C VAL A 126 17.54 -14.72 1.75
N PRO A 127 18.17 -14.25 0.65
CA PRO A 127 18.35 -12.84 0.44
C PRO A 127 17.02 -12.14 0.13
N ASP A 128 16.90 -10.88 0.54
CA ASP A 128 15.79 -10.03 0.18
C ASP A 128 16.07 -9.33 -1.16
N ALA A 129 15.01 -9.01 -1.87
CA ALA A 129 15.04 -8.13 -3.03
C ALA A 129 13.93 -7.10 -2.94
N TRP A 130 14.08 -6.02 -3.70
CA TRP A 130 13.10 -4.93 -3.76
C TRP A 130 12.64 -4.72 -5.20
N LEU A 131 11.34 -4.57 -5.35
CA LEU A 131 10.68 -4.35 -6.64
C LEU A 131 9.94 -3.03 -6.66
#